data_9cf2574f811aece17efe43cf687537d5
#
_entry.id   9cf2574f811aece17efe43cf687537d5
#
_cell.length_a   1.000
_cell.length_b   1.000
_cell.length_c   1.000
_cell.angle_alpha   90.00
_cell.angle_beta   90.00
_cell.angle_gamma   90.00
#
_symmetry.space_group_name_H-M   'P 1'
#
loop_
_entity.id
_entity.type
_entity.pdbx_description
1 polymer ?
#
loop_
_entity_poly.entity_id
_entity_poly.type
_entity_poly.pdbx_seq_one_letter_code
_entity_poly.pdbx_strand_id
1 'polypeptide(L)' 'MNNNKVLDVKGLNCPMPLVKTKKALNDLQSGEVLEVIATDKGAKADLTAWAKSTGNEMVDMKEENNVFTFYIKKG' A
#
# COMPACT_ATOMS: atom_id res chain seq x y z
N MET A 1 -4.42 -9.95 11.35
CA MET A 1 -4.55 -9.82 9.89
C MET A 1 -3.42 -10.59 9.21
N ASN A 2 -3.76 -11.43 8.26
CA ASN A 2 -2.75 -12.20 7.55
C ASN A 2 -2.17 -11.37 6.41
N ASN A 3 -0.91 -10.97 6.56
CA ASN A 3 -0.21 -10.24 5.51
C ASN A 3 0.51 -11.25 4.64
N ASN A 4 0.14 -11.30 3.37
CA ASN A 4 0.75 -12.24 2.44
C ASN A 4 2.08 -11.72 1.90
N LYS A 5 2.27 -10.41 1.90
CA LYS A 5 3.50 -9.79 1.42
C LYS A 5 3.72 -8.45 2.11
N VAL A 6 4.99 -8.14 2.35
CA VAL A 6 5.37 -6.83 2.93
C VAL A 6 6.20 -6.08 1.89
N LEU A 7 5.85 -4.82 1.65
CA LEU A 7 6.56 -3.94 0.73
C LEU A 7 7.07 -2.73 1.49
N ASP A 8 8.39 -2.57 1.54
CA ASP A 8 9.02 -1.42 2.19
C ASP A 8 9.39 -0.39 1.13
N VAL A 9 8.73 0.75 1.17
CA VAL A 9 9.01 1.88 0.28
C VAL A 9 9.41 3.13 1.08
N LYS A 10 9.94 2.92 2.29
CA LYS A 10 10.43 4.03 3.10
C LYS A 10 11.55 4.77 2.37
N GLY A 11 11.56 6.08 2.47
CA GLY A 11 12.54 6.91 1.81
C GLY A 11 12.26 7.23 0.36
N LEU A 12 11.24 6.61 -0.24
CA LEU A 12 10.86 6.88 -1.61
C LEU A 12 9.78 7.95 -1.67
N ASN A 13 9.85 8.80 -2.69
CA ASN A 13 8.89 9.88 -2.90
C ASN A 13 7.94 9.54 -4.05
N CYS A 14 6.76 10.17 -4.02
CA CYS A 14 5.79 10.03 -5.10
C CYS A 14 6.46 10.28 -6.46
N PRO A 15 6.21 9.47 -7.50
CA PRO A 15 5.18 8.43 -7.55
C PRO A 15 5.67 7.01 -7.18
N MET A 16 6.89 6.87 -6.69
CA MET A 16 7.51 5.55 -6.50
C MET A 16 6.77 4.63 -5.52
N PRO A 17 6.26 5.13 -4.36
CA PRO A 17 5.48 4.23 -3.49
C PRO A 17 4.30 3.61 -4.20
N LEU A 18 3.58 4.41 -4.99
CA LEU A 18 2.43 3.93 -5.75
C LEU A 18 2.83 2.93 -6.82
N VAL A 19 3.88 3.23 -7.58
CA VAL A 19 4.37 2.35 -8.65
C VAL A 19 4.78 1.00 -8.09
N LYS A 20 5.52 0.99 -6.98
CA LYS A 20 5.97 -0.25 -6.37
C LYS A 20 4.82 -1.04 -5.75
N THR A 21 3.85 -0.36 -5.16
CA THR A 21 2.65 -0.99 -4.61
C THR A 21 1.85 -1.68 -5.72
N LYS A 22 1.66 -0.98 -6.82
CA LYS A 22 0.95 -1.52 -7.98
C LYS A 22 1.62 -2.81 -8.49
N LYS A 23 2.93 -2.76 -8.63
CA LYS A 23 3.70 -3.91 -9.10
C LYS A 23 3.62 -5.08 -8.11
N ALA A 24 3.74 -4.81 -6.82
CA ALA A 24 3.66 -5.84 -5.79
C ALA A 24 2.28 -6.50 -5.76
N LEU A 25 1.21 -5.71 -5.90
CA LEU A 25 -0.14 -6.26 -5.91
C LEU A 25 -0.40 -7.15 -7.12
N ASN A 26 0.26 -6.89 -8.24
CA ASN A 26 0.12 -7.76 -9.41
C ASN A 26 0.65 -9.16 -9.17
N ASP A 27 1.55 -9.32 -8.20
CA ASP A 27 2.09 -10.63 -7.84
C ASP A 27 1.22 -11.38 -6.83
N LEU A 28 0.18 -10.72 -6.32
CA LEU A 28 -0.74 -11.32 -5.36
C LEU A 28 -1.99 -11.82 -6.05
N GLN A 29 -2.67 -12.76 -5.38
CA GLN A 29 -3.94 -13.25 -5.82
C GLN A 29 -5.07 -12.51 -5.13
N SER A 30 -6.25 -12.55 -5.73
CA SER A 30 -7.44 -11.93 -5.17
C SER A 30 -7.66 -12.39 -3.73
N GLY A 31 -7.88 -11.45 -2.84
CA GLY A 31 -8.09 -11.73 -1.42
C GLY A 31 -6.83 -11.68 -0.56
N GLU A 32 -5.66 -11.63 -1.17
CA GLU A 32 -4.41 -11.50 -0.42
C GLU A 32 -4.17 -10.05 0.00
N VAL A 33 -3.45 -9.87 1.10
CA VAL A 33 -3.20 -8.56 1.69
C VAL A 33 -1.74 -8.18 1.54
N LEU A 34 -1.49 -6.95 1.06
CA LEU A 34 -0.15 -6.37 0.97
C LEU A 34 0.01 -5.33 2.06
N GLU A 35 1.08 -5.46 2.84
CA GLU A 35 1.47 -4.44 3.80
C GLU A 35 2.49 -3.52 3.15
N VAL A 36 2.15 -2.24 3.02
CA VAL A 36 3.03 -1.23 2.42
C VAL A 36 3.49 -0.28 3.50
N ILE A 37 4.80 -0.09 3.61
CA ILE A 37 5.39 0.81 4.59
C ILE A 37 6.05 1.97 3.85
N ALA A 38 5.59 3.20 4.13
CA ALA A 38 6.05 4.40 3.42
C ALA A 38 6.29 5.54 4.39
N THR A 39 7.15 6.48 3.98
CA THR A 39 7.39 7.71 4.75
C THR A 39 6.95 8.96 4.00
N ASP A 40 6.53 8.83 2.75
CA ASP A 40 6.05 9.94 1.94
C ASP A 40 4.63 10.32 2.36
N LYS A 41 4.43 11.59 2.74
CA LYS A 41 3.12 12.07 3.18
C LYS A 41 2.07 11.99 2.06
N GLY A 42 2.48 12.12 0.81
CA GLY A 42 1.57 12.02 -0.33
C GLY A 42 1.08 10.61 -0.58
N ALA A 43 1.79 9.61 -0.08
CA ALA A 43 1.44 8.21 -0.32
C ALA A 43 0.06 7.85 0.23
N LYS A 44 -0.33 8.45 1.36
CA LYS A 44 -1.62 8.18 1.97
C LYS A 44 -2.78 8.47 1.00
N ALA A 45 -2.80 9.67 0.44
CA ALA A 45 -3.85 10.06 -0.50
C ALA A 45 -3.76 9.28 -1.80
N ASP A 46 -2.54 9.11 -2.32
CA ASP A 46 -2.31 8.42 -3.59
C ASP A 46 -2.73 6.96 -3.53
N LEU A 47 -2.30 6.25 -2.48
CA LEU A 47 -2.62 4.83 -2.34
C LEU A 47 -4.09 4.60 -2.05
N THR A 48 -4.71 5.47 -1.25
CA THR A 48 -6.14 5.36 -0.95
C THR A 48 -6.97 5.54 -2.22
N ALA A 49 -6.66 6.58 -3.00
CA ALA A 49 -7.38 6.84 -4.24
C ALA A 49 -7.16 5.74 -5.26
N TRP A 50 -5.92 5.26 -5.39
CA TRP A 50 -5.59 4.20 -6.32
C TRP A 50 -6.27 2.88 -5.97
N ALA A 51 -6.26 2.51 -4.69
CA ALA A 51 -6.89 1.27 -4.25
C ALA A 51 -8.39 1.30 -4.56
N LYS A 52 -9.04 2.41 -4.26
CA LYS A 52 -10.46 2.58 -4.53
C LYS A 52 -10.77 2.52 -6.03
N SER A 53 -9.93 3.17 -6.83
CA SER A 53 -10.12 3.26 -8.27
C SER A 53 -9.92 1.92 -8.98
N THR A 54 -9.07 1.05 -8.44
CA THR A 54 -8.74 -0.25 -9.06
C THR A 54 -9.52 -1.42 -8.46
N GLY A 55 -10.43 -1.17 -7.52
CA GLY A 55 -11.21 -2.23 -6.91
C GLY A 55 -10.49 -2.99 -5.81
N ASN A 56 -9.34 -2.52 -5.38
CA ASN A 56 -8.66 -3.07 -4.21
C ASN A 56 -9.20 -2.39 -2.95
N GLU A 57 -9.09 -3.07 -1.81
CA GLU A 57 -9.62 -2.53 -0.56
C GLU A 57 -8.47 -2.16 0.38
N MET A 58 -8.47 -0.93 0.87
CA MET A 58 -7.57 -0.54 1.95
C MET A 58 -8.20 -0.97 3.27
N VAL A 59 -7.74 -2.10 3.78
CA VAL A 59 -8.33 -2.74 4.95
C VAL A 59 -8.00 -1.99 6.23
N ASP A 60 -6.77 -1.48 6.31
CA ASP A 60 -6.32 -0.76 7.50
C ASP A 60 -5.17 0.18 7.13
N MET A 61 -4.92 1.15 7.99
CA MET A 61 -3.81 2.08 7.83
C MET A 61 -3.35 2.52 9.21
N LYS A 62 -2.04 2.57 9.39
CA LYS A 62 -1.44 3.03 10.64
C LYS A 62 -0.45 4.14 10.33
N GLU A 63 -0.35 5.09 11.25
CA GLU A 63 0.63 6.17 11.16
C GLU A 63 1.32 6.29 12.51
N GLU A 64 2.65 6.20 12.50
CA GLU A 64 3.45 6.31 13.72
C GLU A 64 4.82 6.87 13.37
N ASN A 65 5.23 7.94 14.06
CA ASN A 65 6.56 8.57 13.86
C ASN A 65 6.84 8.88 12.40
N ASN A 66 5.85 9.41 11.68
CA ASN A 66 5.94 9.75 10.25
C ASN A 66 6.14 8.54 9.34
N VAL A 67 5.87 7.35 9.84
CA VAL A 67 5.87 6.13 9.04
C VAL A 67 4.42 5.69 8.86
N PHE A 68 4.02 5.49 7.61
CA PHE A 68 2.67 5.07 7.26
C PHE A 68 2.68 3.61 6.85
N THR A 69 1.81 2.82 7.45
CA THR A 69 1.65 1.41 7.08
C THR A 69 0.25 1.21 6.53
N PHE A 70 0.18 0.69 5.32
CA PHE A 70 -1.09 0.45 4.62
C PHE A 70 -1.30 -1.04 4.43
N TYR A 71 -2.51 -1.51 4.70
CA TYR A 71 -2.89 -2.89 4.47
C TYR A 71 -3.90 -2.91 3.33
N ILE A 72 -3.48 -3.37 2.17
CA ILE A 72 -4.30 -3.33 0.96
C ILE A 72 -4.63 -4.76 0.53
N LYS A 73 -5.92 -5.05 0.48
CA LYS A 73 -6.42 -6.35 0.05
C LYS A 73 -6.68 -6.31 -1.45
N LYS A 74 -6.11 -7.27 -2.17
CA LYS A 74 -6.32 -7.34 -3.60
C LYS A 74 -7.75 -7.78 -3.92
N GLY A 75 -8.37 -7.01 -4.78
CA GLY A 75 -9.74 -7.27 -5.22
C GLY A 75 -9.89 -8.33 -6.31
#